data_8272ce87d3ed2a385ac942f32a594918
#
_entry.id   8272ce87d3ed2a385ac942f32a594918
#
_cell.length_a   1.000
_cell.length_b   1.000
_cell.length_c   1.000
_cell.angle_alpha   90.00
_cell.angle_beta   90.00
_cell.angle_gamma   90.00
#
_symmetry.space_group_name_H-M   'P 1'
#
loop_
_entity.id
_entity.type
_entity.pdbx_description
1 polymer ?
#
loop_
_entity_poly.entity_id
_entity_poly.type
_entity_poly.pdbx_seq_one_letter_code
_entity_poly.pdbx_strand_id
1 'polypeptide(L)'
;MIKTIDGIIEAARGGEPGIIAVAAAHDRPVIEAVAEARREGIAVPVLVGHADEIAAMLRELGEDPAAYEIVAGDSDTDCAAKAVALCAEGRANFLMKGILGTADLMRAVFNKEHGLRTGRLTTHCMFYEIPALGRMVILTDGGVNTFPDLEKKADILENAAMCFQALGYETIHAACICGAEQVNPKIQSTVDADALAHMTGRWAKYGMDVCGPVALDLAVSPEACRHKHYSAPGAGMADILLVPNYEVGNGIGKAATLFGGAKNAGVILGAKVPIVLVSRSDSAYSKLASIAAGSVLSRRMHLS
;
A
#
# COMPACT_ATOMS: atom_id res chain seq x y z
N MET A 1 -6.97 -7.58 15.68
CA MET A 1 -6.35 -8.06 14.42
C MET A 1 -7.35 -7.97 13.27
N ILE A 2 -7.01 -7.25 12.21
CA ILE A 2 -7.84 -7.07 11.01
C ILE A 2 -7.32 -8.02 9.94
N LYS A 3 -8.15 -8.98 9.48
CA LYS A 3 -7.71 -10.11 8.64
C LYS A 3 -8.21 -10.05 7.18
N THR A 4 -9.12 -9.12 6.87
CA THR A 4 -9.77 -8.99 5.56
C THR A 4 -9.76 -7.55 5.08
N ILE A 5 -9.91 -7.34 3.79
CA ILE A 5 -10.04 -5.98 3.23
C ILE A 5 -11.38 -5.34 3.69
N ASP A 6 -12.45 -6.11 3.76
CA ASP A 6 -13.72 -5.62 4.34
C ASP A 6 -13.52 -5.19 5.81
N GLY A 7 -12.72 -5.93 6.59
CA GLY A 7 -12.36 -5.56 7.95
C GLY A 7 -11.55 -4.26 8.04
N ILE A 8 -10.74 -3.93 7.04
CA ILE A 8 -10.06 -2.62 6.94
C ILE A 8 -11.10 -1.51 6.72
N ILE A 9 -12.06 -1.72 5.82
CA ILE A 9 -13.14 -0.76 5.55
C ILE A 9 -13.98 -0.55 6.82
N GLU A 10 -14.38 -1.62 7.51
CA GLU A 10 -15.13 -1.53 8.76
C GLU A 10 -14.35 -0.81 9.87
N ALA A 11 -13.06 -1.08 10.00
CA ALA A 11 -12.21 -0.40 10.97
C ALA A 11 -12.02 1.09 10.64
N ALA A 12 -12.06 1.46 9.37
CA ALA A 12 -12.04 2.84 8.93
C ALA A 12 -13.35 3.56 9.31
N ARG A 13 -14.51 2.93 9.05
CA ARG A 13 -15.86 3.43 9.42
C ARG A 13 -16.05 3.59 10.92
N GLY A 14 -15.54 2.64 11.70
CA GLY A 14 -15.68 2.61 13.16
C GLY A 14 -14.75 3.54 13.93
N GLY A 15 -13.88 4.27 13.24
CA GLY A 15 -12.93 5.20 13.85
C GLY A 15 -13.19 6.65 13.44
N GLU A 16 -12.35 7.56 13.93
CA GLU A 16 -12.38 8.95 13.42
C GLU A 16 -11.97 8.96 11.93
N PRO A 17 -12.70 9.67 11.05
CA PRO A 17 -12.34 9.75 9.66
C PRO A 17 -10.98 10.44 9.48
N GLY A 18 -10.09 9.83 8.70
CA GLY A 18 -8.82 10.47 8.37
C GLY A 18 -9.02 11.61 7.37
N ILE A 19 -8.22 12.67 7.47
CA ILE A 19 -8.25 13.77 6.50
C ILE A 19 -7.34 13.40 5.33
N ILE A 20 -7.92 13.32 4.12
CA ILE A 20 -7.20 12.95 2.89
C ILE A 20 -6.97 14.16 2.00
N ALA A 21 -5.70 14.47 1.66
CA ALA A 21 -5.40 15.45 0.62
C ALA A 21 -5.35 14.74 -0.75
N VAL A 22 -6.16 15.18 -1.69
CA VAL A 22 -6.25 14.56 -3.04
C VAL A 22 -5.59 15.47 -4.06
N ALA A 23 -4.46 15.05 -4.60
CA ALA A 23 -3.69 15.82 -5.58
C ALA A 23 -4.27 15.67 -6.99
N ALA A 24 -4.65 16.75 -7.66
CA ALA A 24 -5.33 16.80 -8.96
C ALA A 24 -6.63 15.97 -8.95
N ALA A 25 -7.58 16.39 -8.10
CA ALA A 25 -8.83 15.67 -7.85
C ALA A 25 -9.86 15.78 -8.98
N HIS A 26 -9.62 16.60 -10.01
CA HIS A 26 -10.53 16.85 -11.15
C HIS A 26 -10.57 15.64 -12.12
N ASP A 27 -10.95 14.48 -11.59
CA ASP A 27 -11.15 13.21 -12.28
C ASP A 27 -12.36 12.48 -11.70
N ARG A 28 -13.33 12.14 -12.55
CA ARG A 28 -14.61 11.61 -12.08
C ARG A 28 -14.46 10.35 -11.21
N PRO A 29 -13.68 9.31 -11.60
CA PRO A 29 -13.47 8.14 -10.74
C PRO A 29 -12.83 8.45 -9.38
N VAL A 30 -12.04 9.50 -9.30
CA VAL A 30 -11.43 9.97 -8.03
C VAL A 30 -12.49 10.63 -7.16
N ILE A 31 -13.29 11.55 -7.72
CA ILE A 31 -14.38 12.22 -6.99
C ILE A 31 -15.42 11.21 -6.50
N GLU A 32 -15.81 10.25 -7.33
CA GLU A 32 -16.72 9.17 -6.92
C GLU A 32 -16.20 8.40 -5.69
N ALA A 33 -14.91 8.01 -5.72
CA ALA A 33 -14.31 7.25 -4.63
C ALA A 33 -14.20 8.05 -3.33
N VAL A 34 -13.81 9.32 -3.39
CA VAL A 34 -13.66 10.15 -2.18
C VAL A 34 -15.02 10.62 -1.63
N ALA A 35 -16.01 10.85 -2.50
CA ALA A 35 -17.37 11.14 -2.07
C ALA A 35 -17.99 9.93 -1.35
N GLU A 36 -17.78 8.72 -1.87
CA GLU A 36 -18.20 7.48 -1.20
C GLU A 36 -17.50 7.33 0.16
N ALA A 37 -16.17 7.50 0.21
CA ALA A 37 -15.42 7.41 1.46
C ALA A 37 -15.89 8.44 2.50
N ARG A 38 -16.32 9.64 2.06
CA ARG A 38 -16.89 10.67 2.93
C ARG A 38 -18.27 10.25 3.45
N ARG A 39 -19.17 9.79 2.56
CA ARG A 39 -20.53 9.30 2.96
C ARG A 39 -20.45 8.18 3.97
N GLU A 40 -19.47 7.29 3.81
CA GLU A 40 -19.24 6.18 4.72
C GLU A 40 -18.49 6.54 6.01
N GLY A 41 -18.11 7.81 6.20
CA GLY A 41 -17.36 8.25 7.38
C GLY A 41 -15.93 7.73 7.46
N ILE A 42 -15.36 7.30 6.34
CA ILE A 42 -14.00 6.75 6.24
C ILE A 42 -12.95 7.85 6.19
N ALA A 43 -13.24 8.93 5.43
CA ALA A 43 -12.30 10.04 5.23
C ALA A 43 -13.02 11.37 5.02
N VAL A 44 -12.36 12.47 5.40
CA VAL A 44 -12.73 13.85 5.07
C VAL A 44 -11.81 14.34 3.96
N PRO A 45 -12.28 14.50 2.72
CA PRO A 45 -11.43 14.89 1.62
C PRO A 45 -11.17 16.40 1.56
N VAL A 46 -9.91 16.78 1.32
CA VAL A 46 -9.46 18.09 0.84
C VAL A 46 -9.06 17.92 -0.62
N LEU A 47 -9.81 18.54 -1.53
CA LEU A 47 -9.72 18.32 -2.97
C LEU A 47 -8.85 19.41 -3.60
N VAL A 48 -7.68 19.06 -4.10
CA VAL A 48 -6.76 20.00 -4.77
C VAL A 48 -6.88 19.83 -6.28
N GLY A 49 -7.19 20.88 -7.03
CA GLY A 49 -7.29 20.83 -8.50
C GLY A 49 -8.10 21.96 -9.11
N HIS A 50 -8.65 21.74 -10.30
CA HIS A 50 -9.50 22.69 -10.99
C HIS A 50 -10.84 22.84 -10.26
N ALA A 51 -10.97 23.91 -9.47
CA ALA A 51 -12.08 24.06 -8.52
C ALA A 51 -13.46 23.99 -9.18
N ASP A 52 -13.64 24.62 -10.33
CA ASP A 52 -14.92 24.64 -11.04
C ASP A 52 -15.30 23.25 -11.58
N GLU A 53 -14.32 22.50 -12.10
CA GLU A 53 -14.52 21.13 -12.58
C GLU A 53 -14.86 20.18 -11.43
N ILE A 54 -14.14 20.29 -10.31
CA ILE A 54 -14.42 19.52 -9.09
C ILE A 54 -15.83 19.80 -8.59
N ALA A 55 -16.20 21.07 -8.48
CA ALA A 55 -17.54 21.48 -8.03
C ALA A 55 -18.65 21.01 -8.97
N ALA A 56 -18.41 21.03 -10.28
CA ALA A 56 -19.35 20.50 -11.27
C ALA A 56 -19.55 18.98 -11.10
N MET A 57 -18.48 18.21 -10.99
CA MET A 57 -18.54 16.75 -10.79
C MET A 57 -19.24 16.38 -9.47
N LEU A 58 -19.00 17.12 -8.39
CA LEU A 58 -19.69 16.89 -7.11
C LEU A 58 -21.21 17.11 -7.26
N ARG A 59 -21.64 18.19 -7.93
CA ARG A 59 -23.08 18.43 -8.19
C ARG A 59 -23.71 17.33 -9.03
N GLU A 60 -23.00 16.82 -10.04
CA GLU A 60 -23.48 15.70 -10.87
C GLU A 60 -23.69 14.41 -10.05
N LEU A 61 -22.92 14.22 -8.97
CA LEU A 61 -23.06 13.11 -8.03
C LEU A 61 -24.11 13.37 -6.94
N GLY A 62 -24.77 14.52 -6.96
CA GLY A 62 -25.74 14.91 -5.93
C GLY A 62 -25.12 15.40 -4.63
N GLU A 63 -23.81 15.68 -4.64
CA GLU A 63 -23.09 16.23 -3.49
C GLU A 63 -23.14 17.76 -3.49
N ASP A 64 -23.17 18.37 -2.30
CA ASP A 64 -23.01 19.81 -2.16
C ASP A 64 -21.52 20.19 -2.16
N PRO A 65 -21.01 20.92 -3.16
CA PRO A 65 -19.61 21.34 -3.18
C PRO A 65 -19.18 22.16 -1.96
N ALA A 66 -20.11 22.88 -1.32
CA ALA A 66 -19.83 23.66 -0.12
C ALA A 66 -19.50 22.79 1.11
N ALA A 67 -19.83 21.49 1.06
CA ALA A 67 -19.48 20.53 2.09
C ALA A 67 -18.07 19.96 1.95
N TYR A 68 -17.31 20.40 0.95
CA TYR A 68 -15.92 19.96 0.67
C TYR A 68 -14.97 21.15 0.74
N GLU A 69 -13.80 20.93 1.31
CA GLU A 69 -12.70 21.89 1.15
C GLU A 69 -12.08 21.68 -0.24
N ILE A 70 -12.18 22.71 -1.10
CA ILE A 70 -11.60 22.69 -2.45
C ILE A 70 -10.49 23.72 -2.51
N VAL A 71 -9.29 23.28 -2.84
CA VAL A 71 -8.10 24.12 -3.00
C VAL A 71 -7.78 24.22 -4.49
N ALA A 72 -7.85 25.41 -5.05
CA ALA A 72 -7.57 25.63 -6.47
C ALA A 72 -6.11 25.28 -6.79
N GLY A 73 -5.89 24.56 -7.89
CA GLY A 73 -4.58 24.22 -8.45
C GLY A 73 -4.60 24.32 -9.96
N ASP A 74 -3.56 24.98 -10.52
CA ASP A 74 -3.54 25.40 -11.93
C ASP A 74 -2.79 24.42 -12.85
N SER A 75 -2.02 23.49 -12.25
CA SER A 75 -1.24 22.45 -12.97
C SER A 75 -1.03 21.23 -12.09
N ASP A 76 -0.66 20.10 -12.69
CA ASP A 76 -0.32 18.86 -11.98
C ASP A 76 0.75 19.08 -10.91
N THR A 77 1.78 19.87 -11.23
CA THR A 77 2.87 20.20 -10.30
C THR A 77 2.37 21.06 -9.13
N ASP A 78 1.51 22.05 -9.40
CA ASP A 78 0.92 22.90 -8.37
C ASP A 78 -0.05 22.12 -7.49
N CYS A 79 -0.90 21.28 -8.08
CA CYS A 79 -1.79 20.39 -7.35
C CYS A 79 -1.01 19.42 -6.42
N ALA A 80 0.08 18.83 -6.93
CA ALA A 80 0.92 17.95 -6.13
C ALA A 80 1.57 18.71 -4.97
N ALA A 81 2.14 19.89 -5.21
CA ALA A 81 2.79 20.71 -4.19
C ALA A 81 1.81 21.12 -3.09
N LYS A 82 0.60 21.60 -3.44
CA LYS A 82 -0.43 22.00 -2.49
C LYS A 82 -0.94 20.83 -1.66
N ALA A 83 -1.21 19.68 -2.28
CA ALA A 83 -1.65 18.49 -1.55
C ALA A 83 -0.57 17.96 -0.57
N VAL A 84 0.69 17.98 -0.99
CA VAL A 84 1.84 17.63 -0.13
C VAL A 84 1.99 18.63 1.02
N ALA A 85 1.83 19.93 0.77
CA ALA A 85 1.88 20.96 1.81
C ALA A 85 0.80 20.75 2.89
N LEU A 86 -0.44 20.43 2.51
CA LEU A 86 -1.50 20.08 3.45
C LEU A 86 -1.10 18.95 4.41
N CYS A 87 -0.43 17.92 3.89
CA CYS A 87 0.09 16.84 4.72
C CYS A 87 1.27 17.30 5.59
N ALA A 88 2.20 18.08 5.05
CA ALA A 88 3.35 18.58 5.78
C ALA A 88 2.97 19.51 6.95
N GLU A 89 1.90 20.28 6.79
CA GLU A 89 1.32 21.18 7.78
C GLU A 89 0.43 20.48 8.83
N GLY A 90 0.20 19.16 8.67
CA GLY A 90 -0.68 18.39 9.55
C GLY A 90 -2.18 18.63 9.32
N ARG A 91 -2.55 19.30 8.23
CA ARG A 91 -3.96 19.53 7.83
C ARG A 91 -4.57 18.32 7.14
N ALA A 92 -3.75 17.39 6.64
CA ALA A 92 -4.17 16.11 6.14
C ALA A 92 -3.30 14.99 6.73
N ASN A 93 -3.90 13.82 6.98
CA ASN A 93 -3.25 12.68 7.62
C ASN A 93 -2.68 11.70 6.60
N PHE A 94 -3.19 11.71 5.36
CA PHE A 94 -2.71 10.90 4.26
C PHE A 94 -2.98 11.56 2.92
N LEU A 95 -2.23 11.14 1.92
CA LEU A 95 -2.22 11.71 0.58
C LEU A 95 -2.86 10.74 -0.41
N MET A 96 -3.56 11.24 -1.42
CA MET A 96 -4.04 10.43 -2.54
C MET A 96 -3.66 11.06 -3.87
N LYS A 97 -3.23 10.20 -4.81
CA LYS A 97 -3.03 10.55 -6.19
C LYS A 97 -4.38 10.64 -6.94
N GLY A 98 -4.67 11.77 -7.54
CA GLY A 98 -5.76 11.94 -8.50
C GLY A 98 -5.31 11.64 -9.95
N ILE A 99 -5.64 12.52 -10.88
CA ILE A 99 -5.37 12.28 -12.31
C ILE A 99 -3.90 12.46 -12.70
N LEU A 100 -3.13 13.27 -11.95
CA LEU A 100 -1.73 13.57 -12.26
C LEU A 100 -0.84 12.34 -12.39
N GLY A 101 0.32 12.50 -13.01
CA GLY A 101 1.34 11.45 -13.13
C GLY A 101 1.94 11.05 -11.79
N THR A 102 2.23 9.75 -11.59
CA THR A 102 2.88 9.27 -10.36
C THR A 102 4.24 9.95 -10.13
N ALA A 103 5.00 10.20 -11.20
CA ALA A 103 6.30 10.87 -11.12
C ALA A 103 6.19 12.31 -10.58
N ASP A 104 5.14 13.05 -10.95
CA ASP A 104 4.92 14.43 -10.49
C ASP A 104 4.54 14.47 -9.02
N LEU A 105 3.65 13.56 -8.58
CA LEU A 105 3.34 13.42 -7.17
C LEU A 105 4.57 13.07 -6.35
N MET A 106 5.33 12.05 -6.77
CA MET A 106 6.51 11.59 -6.02
C MET A 106 7.62 12.65 -6.00
N ARG A 107 7.74 13.49 -7.04
CA ARG A 107 8.66 14.63 -7.03
C ARG A 107 8.30 15.65 -5.95
N ALA A 108 7.02 15.94 -5.75
CA ALA A 108 6.56 16.81 -4.67
C ALA A 108 6.77 16.15 -3.28
N VAL A 109 6.44 14.87 -3.13
CA VAL A 109 6.65 14.10 -1.89
C VAL A 109 8.13 14.09 -1.49
N PHE A 110 9.05 13.93 -2.45
CA PHE A 110 10.49 13.91 -2.21
C PHE A 110 11.18 15.27 -2.23
N ASN A 111 10.43 16.36 -2.31
CA ASN A 111 11.01 17.70 -2.20
C ASN A 111 11.76 17.83 -0.86
N LYS A 112 12.98 18.40 -0.89
CA LYS A 112 13.84 18.46 0.30
C LYS A 112 13.37 19.44 1.35
N GLU A 113 12.73 20.53 0.93
CA GLU A 113 12.34 21.65 1.79
C GLU A 113 10.89 21.53 2.27
N HIS A 114 10.00 21.11 1.39
CA HIS A 114 8.55 21.14 1.63
C HIS A 114 7.88 19.77 1.48
N GLY A 115 8.66 18.71 1.29
CA GLY A 115 8.15 17.36 1.06
C GLY A 115 7.89 16.55 2.33
N LEU A 116 7.55 15.29 2.11
CA LEU A 116 7.16 14.35 3.17
C LEU A 116 8.25 13.30 3.44
N ARG A 117 9.53 13.64 3.25
CA ARG A 117 10.66 12.72 3.44
C ARG A 117 10.86 12.37 4.91
N THR A 118 11.13 11.09 5.19
CA THR A 118 11.48 10.56 6.51
C THR A 118 12.90 10.00 6.57
N GLY A 119 13.58 9.86 5.43
CA GLY A 119 14.81 9.08 5.30
C GLY A 119 14.58 7.58 5.06
N ARG A 120 13.36 7.06 5.24
CA ARG A 120 13.01 5.67 4.91
C ARG A 120 12.84 5.48 3.42
N LEU A 121 13.07 4.24 2.94
CA LEU A 121 12.75 3.85 1.57
C LEU A 121 11.23 3.93 1.35
N THR A 122 10.82 4.52 0.25
CA THR A 122 9.40 4.49 -0.16
C THR A 122 9.09 3.16 -0.84
N THR A 123 8.04 2.48 -0.38
CA THR A 123 7.67 1.14 -0.84
C THR A 123 6.18 1.00 -1.08
N HIS A 124 5.81 0.11 -2.00
CA HIS A 124 4.43 -0.17 -2.33
C HIS A 124 3.94 -1.43 -1.60
N CYS A 125 3.00 -1.28 -0.70
CA CYS A 125 2.33 -2.36 0.02
C CYS A 125 0.96 -2.60 -0.60
N MET A 126 0.80 -3.72 -1.31
CA MET A 126 -0.47 -4.13 -1.88
C MET A 126 -1.09 -5.26 -1.06
N PHE A 127 -2.19 -4.96 -0.42
CA PHE A 127 -3.03 -5.96 0.22
C PHE A 127 -3.83 -6.72 -0.83
N TYR A 128 -3.80 -8.04 -0.75
CA TYR A 128 -4.62 -8.94 -1.55
C TYR A 128 -5.37 -9.91 -0.64
N GLU A 129 -6.70 -9.91 -0.72
CA GLU A 129 -7.53 -10.96 -0.16
C GLU A 129 -7.86 -11.93 -1.27
N ILE A 130 -7.15 -13.07 -1.27
CA ILE A 130 -7.22 -14.07 -2.34
C ILE A 130 -8.19 -15.17 -1.91
N PRO A 131 -9.31 -15.40 -2.64
CA PRO A 131 -10.31 -16.39 -2.24
C PRO A 131 -9.75 -17.79 -1.99
N ALA A 132 -8.82 -18.24 -2.83
CA ALA A 132 -8.18 -19.55 -2.68
C ALA A 132 -7.34 -19.69 -1.39
N LEU A 133 -6.85 -18.59 -0.82
CA LEU A 133 -6.09 -18.60 0.44
C LEU A 133 -6.99 -18.39 1.65
N GLY A 134 -8.20 -17.83 1.47
CA GLY A 134 -9.11 -17.48 2.56
C GLY A 134 -8.56 -16.45 3.54
N ARG A 135 -7.56 -15.67 3.16
CA ARG A 135 -6.88 -14.67 3.99
C ARG A 135 -6.25 -13.57 3.16
N MET A 136 -5.94 -12.47 3.84
CA MET A 136 -5.22 -11.34 3.26
C MET A 136 -3.71 -11.55 3.35
N VAL A 137 -2.99 -11.12 2.30
CA VAL A 137 -1.53 -11.05 2.26
C VAL A 137 -1.10 -9.67 1.74
N ILE A 138 0.11 -9.22 2.10
CA ILE A 138 0.77 -8.10 1.40
C ILE A 138 1.74 -8.66 0.38
N LEU A 139 1.59 -8.26 -0.87
CA LEU A 139 2.59 -8.44 -1.94
C LEU A 139 3.40 -7.15 -2.08
N THR A 140 4.72 -7.24 -2.00
CA THR A 140 5.61 -6.07 -2.03
C THR A 140 6.98 -6.42 -2.62
N ASP A 141 7.69 -5.58 -3.37
CA ASP A 141 7.28 -4.33 -3.97
C ASP A 141 7.00 -4.54 -5.46
N GLY A 142 5.77 -4.43 -5.87
CA GLY A 142 5.35 -4.57 -7.27
C GLY A 142 4.97 -3.23 -7.93
N GLY A 143 5.37 -2.08 -7.33
CA GLY A 143 4.90 -0.78 -7.79
C GLY A 143 5.91 0.37 -7.79
N VAL A 144 6.93 0.35 -6.95
CA VAL A 144 7.84 1.49 -6.77
C VAL A 144 9.30 1.12 -7.01
N ASN A 145 9.80 0.06 -6.39
CA ASN A 145 11.20 -0.32 -6.47
C ASN A 145 11.43 -1.36 -7.57
N THR A 146 12.07 -0.96 -8.68
CA THR A 146 12.21 -1.83 -9.88
C THR A 146 13.10 -3.03 -9.62
N PHE A 147 14.33 -2.81 -9.17
CA PHE A 147 15.33 -3.84 -8.85
C PHE A 147 15.98 -3.51 -7.51
N PRO A 148 15.31 -3.79 -6.38
CA PRO A 148 15.84 -3.50 -5.06
C PRO A 148 17.04 -4.40 -4.75
N ASP A 149 18.11 -3.81 -4.23
CA ASP A 149 19.23 -4.52 -3.62
C ASP A 149 18.83 -5.12 -2.26
N LEU A 150 19.74 -5.83 -1.60
CA LEU A 150 19.50 -6.52 -0.33
C LEU A 150 18.97 -5.57 0.75
N GLU A 151 19.59 -4.39 0.93
CA GLU A 151 19.17 -3.44 1.97
C GLU A 151 17.81 -2.85 1.67
N LYS A 152 17.54 -2.50 0.41
CA LYS A 152 16.19 -2.05 0.02
C LYS A 152 15.13 -3.12 0.22
N LYS A 153 15.44 -4.38 -0.06
CA LYS A 153 14.54 -5.51 0.22
C LYS A 153 14.23 -5.64 1.72
N ALA A 154 15.23 -5.41 2.57
CA ALA A 154 15.02 -5.38 4.00
C ALA A 154 14.12 -4.21 4.44
N ASP A 155 14.34 -3.01 3.90
CA ASP A 155 13.48 -1.84 4.17
C ASP A 155 12.03 -2.06 3.67
N ILE A 156 11.86 -2.74 2.53
CA ILE A 156 10.55 -3.13 1.99
C ILE A 156 9.81 -4.03 2.98
N LEU A 157 10.50 -5.04 3.54
CA LEU A 157 9.94 -5.93 4.56
C LEU A 157 9.54 -5.17 5.82
N GLU A 158 10.37 -4.24 6.30
CA GLU A 158 10.06 -3.41 7.47
C GLU A 158 8.78 -2.59 7.27
N ASN A 159 8.62 -1.93 6.12
CA ASN A 159 7.41 -1.15 5.84
C ASN A 159 6.16 -2.05 5.77
N ALA A 160 6.26 -3.23 5.16
CA ALA A 160 5.15 -4.17 5.11
C ALA A 160 4.80 -4.72 6.52
N ALA A 161 5.80 -5.00 7.35
CA ALA A 161 5.59 -5.42 8.74
C ALA A 161 4.87 -4.34 9.55
N MET A 162 5.24 -3.07 9.38
CA MET A 162 4.55 -1.95 10.04
C MET A 162 3.06 -1.87 9.66
N CYS A 163 2.69 -2.21 8.40
CA CYS A 163 1.29 -2.32 8.01
C CYS A 163 0.56 -3.37 8.86
N PHE A 164 1.12 -4.58 8.97
CA PHE A 164 0.48 -5.64 9.75
C PHE A 164 0.43 -5.33 11.24
N GLN A 165 1.46 -4.72 11.82
CA GLN A 165 1.42 -4.25 13.21
C GLN A 165 0.29 -3.23 13.41
N ALA A 166 0.11 -2.27 12.49
CA ALA A 166 -1.00 -1.31 12.53
C ALA A 166 -2.38 -1.98 12.40
N LEU A 167 -2.46 -3.14 11.74
CA LEU A 167 -3.66 -3.97 11.68
C LEU A 167 -3.83 -4.90 12.89
N GLY A 168 -2.91 -4.85 13.87
CA GLY A 168 -2.99 -5.57 15.14
C GLY A 168 -2.40 -6.99 15.10
N TYR A 169 -1.47 -7.26 14.19
CA TYR A 169 -0.71 -8.51 14.18
C TYR A 169 0.47 -8.42 15.15
N GLU A 170 0.63 -9.40 16.01
CA GLU A 170 1.75 -9.54 16.95
C GLU A 170 2.84 -10.45 16.39
N THR A 171 2.44 -11.43 15.58
CA THR A 171 3.33 -12.32 14.85
C THR A 171 3.07 -12.18 13.36
N ILE A 172 4.13 -12.01 12.57
CA ILE A 172 4.09 -11.77 11.13
C ILE A 172 5.03 -12.78 10.45
N HIS A 173 4.56 -13.42 9.39
CA HIS A 173 5.38 -14.33 8.60
C HIS A 173 5.63 -13.73 7.21
N ALA A 174 6.90 -13.55 6.87
CA ALA A 174 7.32 -13.05 5.57
C ALA A 174 8.03 -14.13 4.76
N ALA A 175 7.72 -14.21 3.48
CA ALA A 175 8.35 -15.12 2.54
C ALA A 175 9.05 -14.36 1.41
N CYS A 176 10.33 -14.62 1.20
CA CYS A 176 11.11 -14.05 0.10
C CYS A 176 10.96 -14.96 -1.14
N ILE A 177 10.07 -14.53 -2.06
CA ILE A 177 9.66 -15.34 -3.21
C ILE A 177 10.79 -15.49 -4.23
N CYS A 178 11.08 -16.73 -4.56
CA CYS A 178 12.06 -17.13 -5.56
C CYS A 178 11.49 -18.25 -6.45
N GLY A 179 12.23 -18.62 -7.49
CA GLY A 179 11.88 -19.77 -8.33
C GLY A 179 12.39 -21.13 -7.80
N ALA A 180 13.05 -21.13 -6.64
CA ALA A 180 13.65 -22.34 -6.04
C ALA A 180 13.80 -22.14 -4.52
N GLU A 181 13.96 -23.26 -3.81
CA GLU A 181 14.11 -23.32 -2.35
C GLU A 181 15.59 -23.39 -1.89
N GLN A 182 16.52 -23.41 -2.83
CA GLN A 182 17.96 -23.48 -2.55
C GLN A 182 18.69 -22.27 -3.07
N VAL A 183 19.72 -21.86 -2.32
CA VAL A 183 20.60 -20.78 -2.76
C VAL A 183 21.36 -21.18 -4.02
N ASN A 184 21.22 -20.39 -5.06
CA ASN A 184 22.01 -20.49 -6.27
C ASN A 184 22.78 -19.20 -6.49
N PRO A 185 24.14 -19.17 -6.39
CA PRO A 185 24.94 -17.97 -6.55
C PRO A 185 24.76 -17.25 -7.91
N LYS A 186 24.20 -17.93 -8.90
CA LYS A 186 23.88 -17.34 -10.22
C LYS A 186 22.52 -16.64 -10.26
N ILE A 187 21.71 -16.80 -9.22
CA ILE A 187 20.37 -16.22 -9.12
C ILE A 187 20.34 -15.32 -7.88
N GLN A 188 20.58 -14.01 -8.07
CA GLN A 188 20.74 -13.06 -6.98
C GLN A 188 19.56 -13.05 -6.00
N SER A 189 18.33 -13.27 -6.48
CA SER A 189 17.14 -13.30 -5.62
C SER A 189 17.21 -14.39 -4.54
N THR A 190 17.84 -15.54 -4.83
CA THR A 190 17.99 -16.64 -3.86
C THR A 190 19.06 -16.30 -2.80
N VAL A 191 20.12 -15.60 -3.21
CA VAL A 191 21.19 -15.14 -2.31
C VAL A 191 20.63 -14.06 -1.35
N ASP A 192 19.89 -13.09 -1.87
CA ASP A 192 19.28 -12.05 -1.06
C ASP A 192 18.22 -12.63 -0.10
N ALA A 193 17.41 -13.58 -0.57
CA ALA A 193 16.39 -14.24 0.24
C ALA A 193 16.97 -14.98 1.44
N ASP A 194 18.06 -15.73 1.24
CA ASP A 194 18.78 -16.40 2.31
C ASP A 194 19.38 -15.40 3.30
N ALA A 195 20.01 -14.35 2.80
CA ALA A 195 20.57 -13.30 3.66
C ALA A 195 19.48 -12.62 4.51
N LEU A 196 18.32 -12.30 3.92
CA LEU A 196 17.18 -11.73 4.65
C LEU A 196 16.64 -12.66 5.73
N ALA A 197 16.53 -13.96 5.45
CA ALA A 197 16.09 -14.96 6.43
C ALA A 197 17.01 -15.03 7.65
N HIS A 198 18.31 -14.76 7.47
CA HIS A 198 19.30 -14.75 8.55
C HIS A 198 19.40 -13.43 9.34
N MET A 199 18.73 -12.34 8.91
CA MET A 199 18.71 -11.05 9.64
C MET A 199 17.74 -11.05 10.84
N THR A 200 17.68 -12.13 11.61
CA THR A 200 16.69 -12.34 12.68
C THR A 200 16.61 -11.21 13.71
N GLY A 201 17.74 -10.62 14.07
CA GLY A 201 17.79 -9.47 14.98
C GLY A 201 17.09 -8.21 14.41
N ARG A 202 17.07 -8.05 13.07
CA ARG A 202 16.38 -6.93 12.41
C ARG A 202 14.85 -7.11 12.47
N TRP A 203 14.37 -8.33 12.44
CA TRP A 203 12.95 -8.67 12.40
C TRP A 203 12.28 -8.73 13.77
N ALA A 204 13.06 -8.96 14.84
CA ALA A 204 12.54 -9.18 16.18
C ALA A 204 11.65 -8.04 16.70
N LYS A 205 12.00 -6.77 16.39
CA LYS A 205 11.19 -5.59 16.78
C LYS A 205 9.81 -5.52 16.14
N TYR A 206 9.61 -6.28 15.05
CA TYR A 206 8.32 -6.36 14.35
C TYR A 206 7.54 -7.63 14.71
N GLY A 207 8.09 -8.52 15.53
CA GLY A 207 7.51 -9.86 15.75
C GLY A 207 7.45 -10.66 14.45
N MET A 208 8.42 -10.46 13.53
CA MET A 208 8.41 -11.02 12.20
C MET A 208 9.43 -12.12 12.05
N ASP A 209 8.99 -13.25 11.47
CA ASP A 209 9.85 -14.31 10.94
C ASP A 209 9.96 -14.13 9.43
N VAL A 210 11.16 -14.36 8.89
CA VAL A 210 11.41 -14.28 7.44
C VAL A 210 11.93 -15.62 6.96
N CYS A 211 11.29 -16.20 5.95
CA CYS A 211 11.76 -17.40 5.28
C CYS A 211 12.11 -17.12 3.80
N GLY A 212 13.09 -17.86 3.31
CA GLY A 212 13.54 -17.80 1.91
C GLY A 212 14.97 -18.32 1.73
N PRO A 213 15.34 -18.65 0.48
CA PRO A 213 14.51 -18.61 -0.73
C PRO A 213 13.35 -19.61 -0.69
N VAL A 214 12.20 -19.23 -1.24
CA VAL A 214 11.00 -20.07 -1.22
C VAL A 214 10.14 -19.86 -2.48
N ALA A 215 9.61 -20.94 -3.05
CA ALA A 215 8.64 -20.85 -4.14
C ALA A 215 7.26 -20.41 -3.63
N LEU A 216 6.46 -19.80 -4.50
CA LEU A 216 5.18 -19.21 -4.11
C LEU A 216 4.22 -20.21 -3.46
N ASP A 217 4.16 -21.45 -3.96
CA ASP A 217 3.31 -22.51 -3.41
C ASP A 217 3.70 -22.85 -1.95
N LEU A 218 4.99 -22.90 -1.64
CA LEU A 218 5.49 -23.15 -0.29
C LEU A 218 5.34 -21.93 0.64
N ALA A 219 5.25 -20.74 0.09
CA ALA A 219 4.97 -19.55 0.88
C ALA A 219 3.52 -19.51 1.39
N VAL A 220 2.55 -20.04 0.60
CA VAL A 220 1.12 -19.80 0.86
C VAL A 220 0.29 -21.07 1.08
N SER A 221 0.83 -22.28 0.83
CA SER A 221 0.11 -23.54 0.94
C SER A 221 0.75 -24.51 1.95
N PRO A 222 0.11 -24.73 3.12
CA PRO A 222 0.56 -25.75 4.07
C PRO A 222 0.58 -27.16 3.46
N GLU A 223 -0.29 -27.43 2.49
CA GLU A 223 -0.33 -28.73 1.79
C GLU A 223 0.91 -28.93 0.92
N ALA A 224 1.31 -27.92 0.15
CA ALA A 224 2.55 -27.95 -0.64
C ALA A 224 3.76 -28.17 0.26
N CYS A 225 3.82 -27.52 1.42
CA CYS A 225 4.90 -27.72 2.40
C CYS A 225 4.96 -29.16 2.89
N ARG A 226 3.82 -29.79 3.20
CA ARG A 226 3.78 -31.21 3.60
C ARG A 226 4.27 -32.13 2.49
N HIS A 227 3.80 -31.92 1.26
CA HIS A 227 4.17 -32.77 0.12
C HIS A 227 5.67 -32.68 -0.25
N LYS A 228 6.23 -31.46 -0.15
CA LYS A 228 7.65 -31.22 -0.46
C LYS A 228 8.57 -31.34 0.76
N HIS A 229 8.05 -31.75 1.93
CA HIS A 229 8.78 -31.81 3.20
C HIS A 229 9.55 -30.52 3.52
N TYR A 230 8.96 -29.37 3.16
CA TYR A 230 9.52 -28.04 3.44
C TYR A 230 9.08 -27.55 4.82
N SER A 231 10.07 -27.14 5.62
CA SER A 231 9.84 -26.60 6.95
C SER A 231 10.68 -25.34 7.15
N ALA A 232 10.00 -24.23 7.43
CA ALA A 232 10.61 -22.95 7.82
C ALA A 232 9.58 -22.17 8.67
N PRO A 233 9.99 -21.17 9.45
CA PRO A 233 9.05 -20.30 10.17
C PRO A 233 8.02 -19.68 9.21
N GLY A 234 6.73 -19.85 9.49
CA GLY A 234 5.64 -19.32 8.65
C GLY A 234 5.46 -19.99 7.28
N ALA A 235 6.15 -21.10 6.98
CA ALA A 235 5.99 -21.82 5.71
C ALA A 235 4.52 -22.21 5.47
N GLY A 236 4.02 -21.90 4.28
CA GLY A 236 2.63 -22.11 3.89
C GLY A 236 1.64 -21.06 4.43
N MET A 237 2.08 -20.19 5.32
CA MET A 237 1.23 -19.21 6.02
C MET A 237 1.75 -17.77 5.95
N ALA A 238 2.59 -17.45 4.96
CA ALA A 238 3.19 -16.13 4.85
C ALA A 238 2.13 -15.02 4.74
N ASP A 239 2.26 -14.00 5.57
CA ASP A 239 1.46 -12.76 5.53
C ASP A 239 2.05 -11.77 4.52
N ILE A 240 3.38 -11.72 4.41
CA ILE A 240 4.11 -10.85 3.47
C ILE A 240 4.78 -11.71 2.41
N LEU A 241 4.54 -11.37 1.15
CA LEU A 241 5.17 -11.94 -0.03
C LEU A 241 6.14 -10.89 -0.60
N LEU A 242 7.42 -10.99 -0.26
CA LEU A 242 8.45 -10.16 -0.84
C LEU A 242 8.86 -10.74 -2.19
N VAL A 243 8.66 -9.99 -3.26
CA VAL A 243 9.06 -10.38 -4.61
C VAL A 243 10.48 -9.91 -4.95
N PRO A 244 11.19 -10.62 -5.84
CA PRO A 244 12.57 -10.27 -6.19
C PRO A 244 12.70 -8.91 -6.89
N ASN A 245 11.69 -8.50 -7.66
CA ASN A 245 11.66 -7.25 -8.41
C ASN A 245 10.23 -6.85 -8.80
N TYR A 246 10.11 -5.63 -9.33
CA TYR A 246 8.86 -5.03 -9.80
C TYR A 246 8.08 -5.90 -10.79
N GLU A 247 8.76 -6.51 -11.77
CA GLU A 247 8.08 -7.27 -12.85
C GLU A 247 7.34 -8.48 -12.29
N VAL A 248 8.01 -9.22 -11.41
CA VAL A 248 7.40 -10.39 -10.72
C VAL A 248 6.24 -9.95 -9.85
N GLY A 249 6.41 -8.89 -9.06
CA GLY A 249 5.35 -8.38 -8.18
C GLY A 249 4.13 -7.88 -8.94
N ASN A 250 4.35 -7.09 -10.00
CA ASN A 250 3.28 -6.60 -10.85
C ASN A 250 2.54 -7.74 -11.56
N GLY A 251 3.29 -8.73 -12.06
CA GLY A 251 2.71 -9.91 -12.72
C GLY A 251 1.86 -10.75 -11.76
N ILE A 252 2.37 -11.10 -10.58
CA ILE A 252 1.63 -11.87 -9.56
C ILE A 252 0.38 -11.08 -9.10
N GLY A 253 0.51 -9.80 -8.81
CA GLY A 253 -0.62 -8.97 -8.36
C GLY A 253 -1.74 -8.89 -9.39
N LYS A 254 -1.40 -8.70 -10.67
CA LYS A 254 -2.39 -8.72 -11.75
C LYS A 254 -3.02 -10.11 -11.93
N ALA A 255 -2.22 -11.18 -11.85
CA ALA A 255 -2.75 -12.54 -11.93
C ALA A 255 -3.68 -12.85 -10.75
N ALA A 256 -3.34 -12.44 -9.54
CA ALA A 256 -4.22 -12.60 -8.38
C ALA A 256 -5.58 -11.91 -8.57
N THR A 257 -5.59 -10.69 -9.13
CA THR A 257 -6.83 -9.95 -9.39
C THR A 257 -7.60 -10.54 -10.58
N LEU A 258 -6.95 -10.71 -11.74
CA LEU A 258 -7.62 -11.07 -12.99
C LEU A 258 -8.01 -12.55 -13.06
N PHE A 259 -7.18 -13.43 -12.55
CA PHE A 259 -7.40 -14.88 -12.60
C PHE A 259 -7.89 -15.45 -11.27
N GLY A 260 -7.42 -14.88 -10.16
CA GLY A 260 -7.72 -15.35 -8.80
C GLY A 260 -8.93 -14.65 -8.15
N GLY A 261 -9.50 -13.61 -8.78
CA GLY A 261 -10.63 -12.85 -8.22
C GLY A 261 -10.32 -12.15 -6.90
N ALA A 262 -9.04 -11.83 -6.66
CA ALA A 262 -8.62 -11.19 -5.42
C ALA A 262 -9.19 -9.78 -5.28
N LYS A 263 -9.72 -9.46 -4.09
CA LYS A 263 -9.92 -8.09 -3.64
C LYS A 263 -8.54 -7.46 -3.37
N ASN A 264 -8.39 -6.16 -3.58
CA ASN A 264 -7.12 -5.49 -3.32
C ASN A 264 -7.28 -4.08 -2.76
N ALA A 265 -6.24 -3.62 -2.06
CA ALA A 265 -6.06 -2.26 -1.61
C ALA A 265 -4.57 -1.92 -1.61
N GLY A 266 -4.19 -0.71 -2.02
CA GLY A 266 -2.79 -0.33 -2.15
C GLY A 266 -2.44 0.97 -1.43
N VAL A 267 -1.28 0.95 -0.75
CA VAL A 267 -0.70 2.14 -0.12
C VAL A 267 0.81 2.18 -0.37
N ILE A 268 1.35 3.39 -0.46
CA ILE A 268 2.78 3.64 -0.43
C ILE A 268 3.15 4.12 0.98
N LEU A 269 4.22 3.55 1.53
CA LEU A 269 4.80 3.91 2.81
C LEU A 269 6.24 4.43 2.64
N GLY A 270 6.82 4.95 3.73
CA GLY A 270 8.16 5.52 3.75
C GLY A 270 8.19 7.05 3.68
N ALA A 271 7.05 7.69 3.42
CA ALA A 271 6.84 9.12 3.62
C ALA A 271 6.27 9.40 5.03
N LYS A 272 6.19 10.68 5.43
CA LYS A 272 5.62 11.10 6.74
C LYS A 272 4.16 10.68 6.93
N VAL A 273 3.45 10.46 5.84
CA VAL A 273 2.05 9.99 5.82
C VAL A 273 1.90 8.87 4.79
N PRO A 274 0.92 7.96 4.96
CA PRO A 274 0.57 7.00 3.92
C PRO A 274 0.13 7.70 2.63
N ILE A 275 0.45 7.10 1.47
CA ILE A 275 0.02 7.63 0.18
C ILE A 275 -0.84 6.59 -0.52
N VAL A 276 -2.07 6.92 -0.82
CA VAL A 276 -2.99 6.10 -1.60
C VAL A 276 -2.70 6.28 -3.08
N LEU A 277 -2.30 5.19 -3.72
CA LEU A 277 -1.99 5.17 -5.14
C LEU A 277 -2.84 4.10 -5.81
N VAL A 278 -3.91 4.55 -6.48
CA VAL A 278 -4.84 3.69 -7.18
C VAL A 278 -4.61 3.75 -8.69
N SER A 279 -4.80 2.62 -9.36
CA SER A 279 -4.78 2.57 -10.82
C SER A 279 -6.10 3.11 -11.39
N ARG A 280 -6.06 3.68 -12.60
CA ARG A 280 -7.28 4.05 -13.34
C ARG A 280 -8.18 2.84 -13.61
N SER A 281 -7.58 1.66 -13.77
CA SER A 281 -8.29 0.40 -13.98
C SER A 281 -8.84 -0.26 -12.72
N ASP A 282 -8.54 0.28 -11.54
CA ASP A 282 -9.04 -0.29 -10.29
C ASP A 282 -10.54 -0.09 -10.15
N SER A 283 -11.22 -1.09 -9.58
CA SER A 283 -12.64 -1.03 -9.28
C SER A 283 -12.96 0.07 -8.25
N ALA A 284 -14.21 0.50 -8.19
CA ALA A 284 -14.68 1.41 -7.14
C ALA A 284 -14.39 0.84 -5.74
N TYR A 285 -14.62 -0.46 -5.55
CA TYR A 285 -14.29 -1.16 -4.32
C TYR A 285 -12.80 -1.06 -3.95
N SER A 286 -11.89 -1.33 -4.89
CA SER A 286 -10.44 -1.25 -4.63
C SER A 286 -9.98 0.16 -4.28
N LYS A 287 -10.59 1.19 -4.90
CA LYS A 287 -10.33 2.60 -4.57
C LYS A 287 -10.78 2.92 -3.16
N LEU A 288 -12.01 2.56 -2.79
CA LEU A 288 -12.55 2.74 -1.44
C LEU A 288 -11.71 2.00 -0.39
N ALA A 289 -11.35 0.74 -0.66
CA ALA A 289 -10.51 -0.07 0.21
C ALA A 289 -9.11 0.54 0.42
N SER A 290 -8.53 1.13 -0.63
CA SER A 290 -7.23 1.83 -0.53
C SER A 290 -7.33 3.10 0.32
N ILE A 291 -8.41 3.88 0.17
CA ILE A 291 -8.69 5.05 1.01
C ILE A 291 -8.87 4.61 2.48
N ALA A 292 -9.62 3.54 2.71
CA ALA A 292 -9.83 2.97 4.04
C ALA A 292 -8.50 2.51 4.67
N ALA A 293 -7.64 1.82 3.89
CA ALA A 293 -6.31 1.44 4.34
C ALA A 293 -5.46 2.66 4.71
N GLY A 294 -5.44 3.70 3.87
CA GLY A 294 -4.75 4.96 4.17
C GLY A 294 -5.26 5.61 5.47
N SER A 295 -6.58 5.66 5.66
CA SER A 295 -7.21 6.20 6.87
C SER A 295 -6.84 5.40 8.12
N VAL A 296 -6.92 4.07 8.10
CA VAL A 296 -6.55 3.20 9.24
C VAL A 296 -5.07 3.33 9.56
N LEU A 297 -4.21 3.26 8.56
CA LEU A 297 -2.76 3.32 8.73
C LEU A 297 -2.29 4.68 9.24
N SER A 298 -2.86 5.78 8.73
CA SER A 298 -2.50 7.13 9.17
C SER A 298 -2.76 7.39 10.67
N ARG A 299 -3.76 6.70 11.24
CA ARG A 299 -4.09 6.80 12.67
C ARG A 299 -3.25 5.89 13.57
N ARG A 300 -2.75 4.77 13.04
CA ARG A 300 -2.13 3.69 13.83
C ARG A 300 -0.63 3.58 13.65
N MET A 301 -0.10 4.21 12.59
CA MET A 301 1.34 4.21 12.34
C MET A 301 1.96 5.54 12.78
N HIS A 302 3.07 5.43 13.50
CA HIS A 302 3.94 6.58 13.78
C HIS A 302 5.03 6.58 12.69
N LEU A 303 4.85 7.37 11.64
CA LEU A 303 5.73 7.46 10.47
C LEU A 303 6.78 8.58 10.60
N SER A 304 7.09 9.02 11.83
CA SER A 304 8.10 10.06 12.11
C SER A 304 9.53 9.52 12.08
#